data_a56f7fe17ed5c15b7e83e122aa4bb138
#
_entry.id   a56f7fe17ed5c15b7e83e122aa4bb138
#
_cell.length_a   1.000
_cell.length_b   1.000
_cell.length_c   1.000
_cell.angle_alpha   90.00
_cell.angle_beta   90.00
_cell.angle_gamma   90.00
#
_symmetry.space_group_name_H-M   'P 1'
#
loop_
_entity.id
_entity.type
_entity.pdbx_description
1 polymer ?
#
loop_
_entity_poly.entity_id
_entity_poly.type
_entity_poly.pdbx_seq_one_letter_code
_entity_poly.pdbx_strand_id
1 'polypeptide(L)'
;VSEFPPPQPAPAAPETPQPTPAFAPDAPQPTPAFAPLPSSAPVLWCQNLTKTYGSAVALDRLTISVPAGRIVGLLGPNGSGKTTLLKMIAGVSHPTAGEVRVAGLPVGPQSKALVSYLPERPYFSRSMRVREMLAYFADFYSDFDGALAHEMLSRLGVDPAAACSTLSKGTVEKVQLTLVMARHAALYLLDEPIGGVDPAARDYILSTIIRAYRPQSTIILSTHLVRDVESVLDDFILLRYGQMLLHAPVAYVREKGTTLDAFFREEFRC
;
A
#
# COMPACT_ATOMS: atom_id res chain seq x y z
N VAL A 1 37.35 -64.92 -52.88
CA VAL A 1 36.97 -63.50 -53.14
C VAL A 1 36.10 -63.07 -51.94
N SER A 2 36.72 -62.29 -51.11
CA SER A 2 36.09 -61.74 -49.89
C SER A 2 35.51 -60.37 -50.22
N GLU A 3 34.21 -60.28 -50.24
CA GLU A 3 33.48 -58.96 -50.39
C GLU A 3 33.48 -58.18 -49.07
N PHE A 4 34.02 -57.00 -49.09
CA PHE A 4 33.93 -56.04 -48.00
C PHE A 4 32.50 -55.41 -48.02
N PRO A 5 31.84 -55.26 -46.85
CA PRO A 5 30.59 -54.53 -46.81
C PRO A 5 30.80 -53.02 -47.04
N PRO A 6 29.82 -52.29 -47.62
CA PRO A 6 29.90 -50.86 -47.87
C PRO A 6 29.99 -50.03 -46.55
N PRO A 7 30.66 -48.89 -46.63
CA PRO A 7 30.82 -47.99 -45.43
C PRO A 7 29.47 -47.46 -44.94
N GLN A 8 29.30 -47.46 -43.64
CA GLN A 8 28.14 -46.85 -43.00
C GLN A 8 28.13 -45.33 -43.18
N PRO A 9 26.97 -44.72 -43.37
CA PRO A 9 26.87 -43.24 -43.47
C PRO A 9 27.30 -42.58 -42.13
N ALA A 10 27.99 -41.47 -42.24
CA ALA A 10 28.47 -40.66 -41.13
C ALA A 10 27.26 -40.16 -40.25
N PRO A 11 27.42 -40.05 -38.93
CA PRO A 11 26.39 -39.53 -38.06
C PRO A 11 26.08 -38.07 -38.43
N ALA A 12 24.79 -37.76 -38.46
CA ALA A 12 24.30 -36.39 -38.71
C ALA A 12 24.89 -35.39 -37.70
N ALA A 13 25.31 -34.25 -38.16
CA ALA A 13 25.79 -33.17 -37.29
C ALA A 13 24.71 -32.76 -36.28
N PRO A 14 25.08 -32.40 -35.04
CA PRO A 14 24.10 -31.95 -34.04
C PRO A 14 23.40 -30.70 -34.53
N GLU A 15 22.06 -30.72 -34.48
CA GLU A 15 21.22 -29.56 -34.79
C GLU A 15 21.57 -28.43 -33.82
N THR A 16 21.87 -27.25 -34.37
CA THR A 16 22.06 -26.02 -33.61
C THR A 16 20.74 -25.71 -32.85
N PRO A 17 20.77 -25.50 -31.52
CA PRO A 17 19.57 -25.14 -30.80
C PRO A 17 19.00 -23.83 -31.34
N GLN A 18 17.73 -23.85 -31.75
CA GLN A 18 17.01 -22.67 -32.16
C GLN A 18 16.92 -21.70 -30.95
N PRO A 19 17.15 -20.38 -31.15
CA PRO A 19 17.00 -19.42 -30.07
C PRO A 19 15.55 -19.45 -29.56
N THR A 20 15.40 -19.71 -28.26
CA THR A 20 14.12 -19.57 -27.57
C THR A 20 13.57 -18.17 -27.84
N PRO A 21 12.30 -18.01 -28.25
CA PRO A 21 11.73 -16.68 -28.45
C PRO A 21 11.85 -15.89 -27.14
N ALA A 22 12.50 -14.73 -27.21
CA ALA A 22 12.58 -13.81 -26.10
C ALA A 22 11.15 -13.49 -25.64
N PHE A 23 10.85 -13.72 -24.35
CA PHE A 23 9.63 -13.29 -23.72
C PHE A 23 9.62 -11.76 -23.80
N ALA A 24 8.95 -11.19 -24.79
CA ALA A 24 8.61 -9.78 -24.77
C ALA A 24 7.60 -9.62 -23.62
N PRO A 25 7.88 -8.75 -22.63
CA PRO A 25 6.87 -8.46 -21.63
C PRO A 25 5.65 -7.91 -22.35
N ASP A 26 4.49 -8.52 -22.14
CA ASP A 26 3.20 -7.98 -22.61
C ASP A 26 3.14 -6.50 -22.19
N ALA A 27 2.88 -5.63 -23.18
CA ALA A 27 2.66 -4.22 -22.89
C ALA A 27 1.60 -4.10 -21.80
N PRO A 28 1.81 -3.26 -20.77
CA PRO A 28 0.84 -3.11 -19.69
C PRO A 28 -0.52 -2.74 -20.30
N GLN A 29 -1.49 -3.62 -20.10
CA GLN A 29 -2.85 -3.34 -20.52
C GLN A 29 -3.34 -2.11 -19.77
N PRO A 30 -4.01 -1.14 -20.43
CA PRO A 30 -4.55 0.03 -19.74
C PRO A 30 -5.43 -0.44 -18.60
N THR A 31 -5.09 0.00 -17.38
CA THR A 31 -5.91 -0.29 -16.20
C THR A 31 -7.30 0.27 -16.46
N PRO A 32 -8.37 -0.52 -16.38
CA PRO A 32 -9.72 -0.01 -16.58
C PRO A 32 -9.95 1.13 -15.60
N ALA A 33 -10.46 2.26 -16.09
CA ALA A 33 -10.87 3.36 -15.24
C ALA A 33 -11.79 2.81 -14.14
N PHE A 34 -11.43 3.02 -12.86
CA PHE A 34 -12.22 2.54 -11.75
C PHE A 34 -13.61 3.16 -11.81
N ALA A 35 -14.62 2.34 -12.09
CA ALA A 35 -16.01 2.76 -11.95
C ALA A 35 -16.29 2.97 -10.45
N PRO A 36 -16.86 4.12 -10.04
CA PRO A 36 -17.15 4.38 -8.64
C PRO A 36 -18.00 3.25 -8.06
N LEU A 37 -17.53 2.68 -6.93
CA LEU A 37 -18.31 1.69 -6.20
C LEU A 37 -19.61 2.33 -5.70
N PRO A 38 -20.74 1.59 -5.65
CA PRO A 38 -21.91 2.04 -4.92
C PRO A 38 -21.49 2.40 -3.49
N SER A 39 -21.96 3.52 -2.95
CA SER A 39 -21.59 4.03 -1.61
C SER A 39 -21.83 3.03 -0.46
N SER A 40 -22.60 1.96 -0.73
CA SER A 40 -22.89 0.86 0.21
C SER A 40 -21.95 -0.35 0.07
N ALA A 41 -21.17 -0.45 -1.03
CA ALA A 41 -20.28 -1.58 -1.24
C ALA A 41 -18.95 -1.37 -0.49
N PRO A 42 -18.41 -2.38 0.22
CA PRO A 42 -17.14 -2.26 0.89
C PRO A 42 -15.99 -2.16 -0.13
N VAL A 43 -15.10 -1.18 0.06
CA VAL A 43 -13.85 -1.10 -0.70
C VAL A 43 -12.84 -2.14 -0.21
N LEU A 44 -12.89 -2.47 1.08
CA LEU A 44 -12.08 -3.52 1.69
C LEU A 44 -12.99 -4.49 2.44
N TRP A 45 -12.78 -5.77 2.20
CA TRP A 45 -13.40 -6.85 2.93
C TRP A 45 -12.37 -7.93 3.28
N CYS A 46 -12.31 -8.28 4.56
CA CYS A 46 -11.47 -9.36 5.09
C CYS A 46 -12.36 -10.33 5.87
N GLN A 47 -12.17 -11.63 5.68
CA GLN A 47 -12.90 -12.66 6.42
C GLN A 47 -11.95 -13.68 7.02
N ASN A 48 -12.03 -13.88 8.34
CA ASN A 48 -11.24 -14.82 9.12
C ASN A 48 -9.73 -14.75 8.80
N LEU A 49 -9.24 -13.53 8.52
CA LEU A 49 -7.89 -13.30 8.05
C LEU A 49 -6.88 -13.63 9.13
N THR A 50 -6.02 -14.60 8.86
CA THR A 50 -5.00 -15.07 9.79
C THR A 50 -3.61 -14.98 9.16
N LYS A 51 -2.64 -14.49 9.93
CA LYS A 51 -1.24 -14.47 9.53
C LYS A 51 -0.34 -14.95 10.65
N THR A 52 0.48 -15.94 10.35
CA THR A 52 1.50 -16.46 11.26
C THR A 52 2.89 -16.29 10.65
N TYR A 53 3.89 -16.07 11.50
CA TYR A 53 5.31 -16.08 11.19
C TYR A 53 5.99 -17.06 12.15
N GLY A 54 6.23 -18.28 11.68
CA GLY A 54 6.64 -19.39 12.56
C GLY A 54 5.57 -19.64 13.63
N SER A 55 5.95 -19.56 14.90
CA SER A 55 5.02 -19.72 16.05
C SER A 55 4.27 -18.43 16.42
N ALA A 56 4.67 -17.27 15.90
CA ALA A 56 4.05 -15.99 16.24
C ALA A 56 2.80 -15.74 15.40
N VAL A 57 1.67 -15.46 16.03
CA VAL A 57 0.41 -15.08 15.38
C VAL A 57 0.37 -13.56 15.29
N ALA A 58 0.48 -13.02 14.07
CA ALA A 58 0.43 -11.58 13.81
C ALA A 58 -0.99 -11.07 13.59
N LEU A 59 -1.86 -11.90 12.99
CA LEU A 59 -3.32 -11.67 12.88
C LEU A 59 -4.05 -12.97 13.15
N ASP A 60 -5.13 -12.90 13.92
CA ASP A 60 -5.95 -14.03 14.32
C ASP A 60 -7.41 -13.83 13.92
N ARG A 61 -7.83 -14.52 12.86
CA ARG A 61 -9.21 -14.59 12.35
C ARG A 61 -9.90 -13.23 12.22
N LEU A 62 -9.15 -12.23 11.78
CA LEU A 62 -9.63 -10.87 11.63
C LEU A 62 -10.73 -10.78 10.55
N THR A 63 -11.88 -10.23 10.90
CA THR A 63 -12.99 -9.96 9.96
C THR A 63 -13.31 -8.48 10.00
N ILE A 64 -13.13 -7.78 8.86
CA ILE A 64 -13.31 -6.34 8.70
C ILE A 64 -14.04 -6.04 7.40
N SER A 65 -14.91 -5.04 7.41
CA SER A 65 -15.54 -4.47 6.23
C SER A 65 -15.42 -2.94 6.29
N VAL A 66 -14.76 -2.33 5.30
CA VAL A 66 -14.57 -0.88 5.24
C VAL A 66 -15.33 -0.35 4.02
N PRO A 67 -16.29 0.59 4.21
CA PRO A 67 -17.01 1.20 3.11
C PRO A 67 -16.12 2.13 2.28
N ALA A 68 -16.54 2.42 1.05
CA ALA A 68 -15.88 3.41 0.19
C ALA A 68 -16.10 4.84 0.71
N GLY A 69 -15.17 5.76 0.39
CA GLY A 69 -15.31 7.18 0.68
C GLY A 69 -15.11 7.54 2.15
N ARG A 70 -14.17 6.89 2.85
CA ARG A 70 -13.86 7.12 4.27
C ARG A 70 -12.37 7.28 4.53
N ILE A 71 -12.04 8.08 5.53
CA ILE A 71 -10.71 8.11 6.13
C ILE A 71 -10.78 7.31 7.44
N VAL A 72 -10.12 6.16 7.47
CA VAL A 72 -10.20 5.18 8.56
C VAL A 72 -8.86 5.08 9.29
N GLY A 73 -8.87 5.30 10.59
CA GLY A 73 -7.70 5.09 11.46
C GLY A 73 -7.56 3.61 11.84
N LEU A 74 -6.47 2.97 11.46
CA LEU A 74 -6.09 1.64 11.96
C LEU A 74 -5.19 1.83 13.17
N LEU A 75 -5.76 1.78 14.36
CA LEU A 75 -5.14 2.19 15.61
C LEU A 75 -4.76 0.98 16.47
N GLY A 76 -3.64 1.06 17.15
CA GLY A 76 -3.18 0.01 18.05
C GLY A 76 -1.72 0.19 18.44
N PRO A 77 -1.25 -0.43 19.53
CA PRO A 77 0.14 -0.37 19.92
C PRO A 77 1.07 -1.04 18.90
N ASN A 78 2.38 -0.85 19.07
CA ASN A 78 3.37 -1.56 18.26
C ASN A 78 3.21 -3.07 18.44
N GLY A 79 3.32 -3.82 17.34
CA GLY A 79 3.11 -5.27 17.36
C GLY A 79 1.65 -5.73 17.34
N SER A 80 0.66 -4.83 17.27
CA SER A 80 -0.77 -5.22 17.21
C SER A 80 -1.20 -5.87 15.87
N GLY A 81 -0.36 -5.83 14.82
CA GLY A 81 -0.65 -6.44 13.51
C GLY A 81 -0.99 -5.45 12.39
N LYS A 82 -0.99 -4.12 12.63
CA LYS A 82 -1.35 -3.07 11.65
C LYS A 82 -0.58 -3.21 10.33
N THR A 83 0.74 -3.14 10.38
CA THR A 83 1.61 -3.29 9.19
C THR A 83 1.40 -4.63 8.48
N THR A 84 1.16 -5.72 9.24
CA THR A 84 0.87 -7.04 8.66
C THR A 84 -0.43 -7.03 7.86
N LEU A 85 -1.47 -6.42 8.41
CA LEU A 85 -2.76 -6.25 7.72
C LEU A 85 -2.59 -5.43 6.44
N LEU A 86 -1.96 -4.25 6.52
CA LEU A 86 -1.74 -3.39 5.36
C LEU A 86 -0.94 -4.09 4.26
N LYS A 87 0.12 -4.84 4.62
CA LYS A 87 0.91 -5.63 3.65
C LYS A 87 0.10 -6.71 2.94
N MET A 88 -0.84 -7.35 3.64
CA MET A 88 -1.71 -8.35 3.00
C MET A 88 -2.73 -7.72 2.05
N ILE A 89 -3.32 -6.58 2.44
CA ILE A 89 -4.24 -5.83 1.56
C ILE A 89 -3.50 -5.33 0.32
N ALA A 90 -2.27 -4.82 0.47
CA ALA A 90 -1.41 -4.38 -0.63
C ALA A 90 -0.87 -5.55 -1.48
N GLY A 91 -1.10 -6.81 -1.07
CA GLY A 91 -0.58 -7.99 -1.75
C GLY A 91 0.95 -8.15 -1.70
N VAL A 92 1.60 -7.52 -0.70
CA VAL A 92 3.03 -7.68 -0.39
C VAL A 92 3.27 -8.94 0.45
N SER A 93 2.27 -9.37 1.21
CA SER A 93 2.30 -10.59 2.02
C SER A 93 1.03 -11.40 1.78
N HIS A 94 1.12 -12.73 1.87
CA HIS A 94 -0.03 -13.61 1.73
C HIS A 94 -0.58 -14.01 3.09
N PRO A 95 -1.90 -14.15 3.26
CA PRO A 95 -2.49 -14.71 4.45
C PRO A 95 -2.09 -16.17 4.65
N THR A 96 -2.05 -16.62 5.90
CA THR A 96 -1.93 -18.05 6.24
C THR A 96 -3.29 -18.75 6.10
N ALA A 97 -4.38 -18.03 6.42
CA ALA A 97 -5.76 -18.48 6.23
C ALA A 97 -6.68 -17.26 6.10
N GLY A 98 -7.91 -17.48 5.63
CA GLY A 98 -8.89 -16.44 5.39
C GLY A 98 -8.72 -15.75 4.04
N GLU A 99 -9.50 -14.69 3.83
CA GLU A 99 -9.60 -14.02 2.53
C GLU A 99 -9.55 -12.49 2.68
N VAL A 100 -8.95 -11.83 1.68
CA VAL A 100 -8.97 -10.37 1.51
C VAL A 100 -9.49 -10.04 0.13
N ARG A 101 -10.42 -9.08 0.04
CA ARG A 101 -10.90 -8.51 -1.22
C ARG A 101 -10.81 -6.99 -1.18
N VAL A 102 -10.37 -6.42 -2.30
CA VAL A 102 -10.37 -4.97 -2.52
C VAL A 102 -11.30 -4.67 -3.68
N ALA A 103 -12.29 -3.81 -3.46
CA ALA A 103 -13.34 -3.50 -4.43
C ALA A 103 -14.00 -4.78 -5.01
N GLY A 104 -14.22 -5.81 -4.16
CA GLY A 104 -14.76 -7.10 -4.56
C GLY A 104 -13.77 -8.05 -5.23
N LEU A 105 -12.58 -7.59 -5.62
CA LEU A 105 -11.55 -8.38 -6.28
C LEU A 105 -10.63 -9.09 -5.26
N PRO A 106 -10.27 -10.35 -5.48
CA PRO A 106 -9.24 -11.01 -4.68
C PRO A 106 -7.89 -10.31 -4.86
N VAL A 107 -7.00 -10.43 -3.87
CA VAL A 107 -5.66 -9.82 -3.93
C VAL A 107 -4.86 -10.41 -5.09
N GLY A 108 -4.53 -9.58 -6.06
CA GLY A 108 -3.85 -9.94 -7.29
C GLY A 108 -3.50 -8.71 -8.15
N PRO A 109 -3.08 -8.87 -9.41
CA PRO A 109 -2.69 -7.74 -10.27
C PRO A 109 -3.78 -6.67 -10.40
N GLN A 110 -5.04 -7.08 -10.59
CA GLN A 110 -6.18 -6.17 -10.73
C GLN A 110 -6.46 -5.36 -9.46
N SER A 111 -6.46 -6.00 -8.28
CA SER A 111 -6.67 -5.28 -7.01
C SER A 111 -5.49 -4.40 -6.65
N LYS A 112 -4.25 -4.80 -6.98
CA LYS A 112 -3.05 -3.97 -6.75
C LYS A 112 -3.07 -2.68 -7.57
N ALA A 113 -3.67 -2.70 -8.77
CA ALA A 113 -3.86 -1.50 -9.57
C ALA A 113 -4.76 -0.46 -8.87
N LEU A 114 -5.69 -0.91 -8.01
CA LEU A 114 -6.61 -0.07 -7.25
C LEU A 114 -6.06 0.41 -5.90
N VAL A 115 -4.89 -0.10 -5.48
CA VAL A 115 -4.29 0.19 -4.17
C VAL A 115 -3.05 1.05 -4.33
N SER A 116 -2.97 2.12 -3.54
CA SER A 116 -1.76 2.92 -3.36
C SER A 116 -1.23 2.70 -1.94
N TYR A 117 -0.01 2.17 -1.81
CA TYR A 117 0.56 1.77 -0.53
C TYR A 117 1.82 2.56 -0.18
N LEU A 118 1.79 3.23 0.96
CA LEU A 118 2.94 3.86 1.60
C LEU A 118 3.42 2.96 2.75
N PRO A 119 4.54 2.26 2.64
CA PRO A 119 5.10 1.49 3.75
C PRO A 119 5.81 2.40 4.76
N GLU A 120 5.91 1.94 6.01
CA GLU A 120 6.59 2.63 7.11
C GLU A 120 8.04 3.04 6.77
N ARG A 121 8.73 2.24 5.96
CA ARG A 121 10.13 2.52 5.58
C ARG A 121 10.27 2.84 4.11
N PRO A 122 11.13 3.81 3.76
CA PRO A 122 11.47 4.09 2.38
C PRO A 122 11.98 2.85 1.64
N TYR A 123 11.49 2.64 0.42
CA TYR A 123 11.84 1.49 -0.43
C TYR A 123 12.66 1.85 -1.67
N PHE A 124 12.84 3.14 -1.96
CA PHE A 124 13.67 3.57 -3.07
C PHE A 124 15.16 3.48 -2.76
N SER A 125 15.97 3.18 -3.78
CA SER A 125 17.42 3.20 -3.67
C SER A 125 17.92 4.59 -3.30
N ARG A 126 18.94 4.66 -2.44
CA ARG A 126 19.58 5.93 -2.07
C ARG A 126 20.22 6.67 -3.25
N SER A 127 20.62 5.96 -4.31
CA SER A 127 21.17 6.55 -5.53
C SER A 127 20.11 7.10 -6.48
N MET A 128 18.85 6.67 -6.35
CA MET A 128 17.75 7.05 -7.24
C MET A 128 17.42 8.53 -7.08
N ARG A 129 17.22 9.23 -8.21
CA ARG A 129 16.84 10.63 -8.24
C ARG A 129 15.32 10.77 -8.17
N VAL A 130 14.83 11.90 -7.66
CA VAL A 130 13.38 12.16 -7.55
C VAL A 130 12.68 12.06 -8.91
N ARG A 131 13.28 12.58 -9.99
CA ARG A 131 12.74 12.45 -11.35
C ARG A 131 12.61 11.00 -11.84
N GLU A 132 13.53 10.13 -11.39
CA GLU A 132 13.49 8.70 -11.75
C GLU A 132 12.37 7.99 -11.00
N MET A 133 12.06 8.42 -9.76
CA MET A 133 10.90 7.92 -9.01
C MET A 133 9.59 8.36 -9.67
N LEU A 134 9.50 9.61 -10.14
CA LEU A 134 8.34 10.10 -10.89
C LEU A 134 8.12 9.30 -12.17
N ALA A 135 9.19 9.09 -12.95
CA ALA A 135 9.14 8.27 -14.18
C ALA A 135 8.70 6.83 -13.86
N TYR A 136 9.27 6.23 -12.81
CA TYR A 136 8.90 4.89 -12.36
C TYR A 136 7.40 4.78 -12.03
N PHE A 137 6.83 5.77 -11.32
CA PHE A 137 5.41 5.76 -11.01
C PHE A 137 4.55 5.97 -12.26
N ALA A 138 4.95 6.85 -13.17
CA ALA A 138 4.25 7.09 -14.43
C ALA A 138 4.24 5.85 -15.34
N ASP A 139 5.34 5.08 -15.34
CA ASP A 139 5.46 3.86 -16.15
C ASP A 139 4.64 2.70 -15.56
N PHE A 140 4.57 2.59 -14.22
CA PHE A 140 3.90 1.47 -13.55
C PHE A 140 2.41 1.69 -13.30
N TYR A 141 1.98 2.93 -13.11
CA TYR A 141 0.62 3.26 -12.70
C TYR A 141 -0.04 4.20 -13.71
N SER A 142 -0.96 3.68 -14.50
CA SER A 142 -1.71 4.47 -15.48
C SER A 142 -2.61 5.54 -14.84
N ASP A 143 -2.88 5.43 -13.54
CA ASP A 143 -3.65 6.37 -12.71
C ASP A 143 -2.77 7.41 -11.99
N PHE A 144 -1.47 7.47 -12.31
CA PHE A 144 -0.56 8.43 -11.70
C PHE A 144 -0.69 9.83 -12.32
N ASP A 145 -0.97 10.81 -11.48
CA ASP A 145 -1.05 12.22 -11.85
C ASP A 145 0.32 12.90 -11.68
N GLY A 146 1.11 12.86 -12.75
CA GLY A 146 2.45 13.47 -12.76
C GLY A 146 2.42 14.99 -12.55
N ALA A 147 1.36 15.69 -13.00
CA ALA A 147 1.21 17.13 -12.81
C ALA A 147 1.01 17.46 -11.34
N LEU A 148 0.11 16.74 -10.66
CA LEU A 148 -0.12 16.86 -9.23
C LEU A 148 1.16 16.53 -8.44
N ALA A 149 1.88 15.47 -8.80
CA ALA A 149 3.14 15.10 -8.14
C ALA A 149 4.18 16.22 -8.25
N HIS A 150 4.37 16.82 -9.43
CA HIS A 150 5.29 17.94 -9.63
C HIS A 150 4.88 19.18 -8.84
N GLU A 151 3.60 19.51 -8.79
CA GLU A 151 3.09 20.61 -7.98
C GLU A 151 3.40 20.41 -6.50
N MET A 152 3.13 19.22 -5.97
CA MET A 152 3.39 18.87 -4.57
C MET A 152 4.89 18.95 -4.24
N LEU A 153 5.76 18.40 -5.12
CA LEU A 153 7.22 18.47 -4.94
C LEU A 153 7.76 19.90 -5.01
N SER A 154 7.22 20.72 -5.90
CA SER A 154 7.57 22.15 -6.00
C SER A 154 7.25 22.90 -4.70
N ARG A 155 6.10 22.64 -4.10
CA ARG A 155 5.71 23.20 -2.79
C ARG A 155 6.63 22.76 -1.65
N LEU A 156 7.24 21.55 -1.77
CA LEU A 156 8.25 21.05 -0.84
C LEU A 156 9.64 21.66 -1.07
N GLY A 157 9.84 22.40 -2.16
CA GLY A 157 11.16 22.88 -2.57
C GLY A 157 12.13 21.75 -2.94
N VAL A 158 11.62 20.63 -3.40
CA VAL A 158 12.44 19.46 -3.77
C VAL A 158 12.86 19.56 -5.23
N ASP A 159 14.18 19.58 -5.48
CA ASP A 159 14.73 19.50 -6.83
C ASP A 159 14.54 18.09 -7.40
N PRO A 160 13.85 17.93 -8.54
CA PRO A 160 13.71 16.63 -9.20
C PRO A 160 15.04 15.96 -9.59
N ALA A 161 16.13 16.73 -9.72
CA ALA A 161 17.46 16.20 -10.01
C ALA A 161 18.17 15.67 -8.76
N ALA A 162 17.70 15.97 -7.56
CA ALA A 162 18.30 15.51 -6.31
C ALA A 162 18.19 13.98 -6.17
N ALA A 163 19.28 13.35 -5.68
CA ALA A 163 19.27 11.93 -5.31
C ALA A 163 18.73 11.75 -3.89
N CYS A 164 18.10 10.62 -3.59
CA CYS A 164 17.63 10.28 -2.25
C CYS A 164 18.72 10.43 -1.18
N SER A 165 19.98 10.11 -1.52
CA SER A 165 21.11 10.21 -0.60
C SER A 165 21.45 11.62 -0.15
N THR A 166 21.03 12.64 -0.92
CA THR A 166 21.28 14.07 -0.62
C THR A 166 20.11 14.71 0.11
N LEU A 167 18.97 14.04 0.22
CA LEU A 167 17.78 14.50 0.91
C LEU A 167 17.82 14.08 2.40
N SER A 168 17.21 14.88 3.27
CA SER A 168 16.98 14.46 4.64
C SER A 168 15.98 13.28 4.67
N LYS A 169 16.02 12.46 5.74
CA LYS A 169 15.08 11.35 5.93
C LYS A 169 13.62 11.84 5.79
N GLY A 170 13.25 12.92 6.48
CA GLY A 170 11.90 13.48 6.41
C GLY A 170 11.52 14.01 5.02
N THR A 171 12.49 14.51 4.23
CA THR A 171 12.24 14.91 2.85
C THR A 171 11.97 13.69 1.96
N VAL A 172 12.71 12.60 2.11
CA VAL A 172 12.46 11.34 1.39
C VAL A 172 11.07 10.79 1.71
N GLU A 173 10.67 10.81 2.97
CA GLU A 173 9.32 10.38 3.40
C GLU A 173 8.22 11.25 2.76
N LYS A 174 8.39 12.57 2.71
CA LYS A 174 7.47 13.49 2.04
C LYS A 174 7.41 13.26 0.52
N VAL A 175 8.54 12.98 -0.13
CA VAL A 175 8.59 12.62 -1.56
C VAL A 175 7.79 11.33 -1.80
N GLN A 176 7.97 10.30 -0.98
CA GLN A 176 7.23 9.05 -1.13
C GLN A 176 5.73 9.23 -0.90
N LEU A 177 5.34 10.00 0.12
CA LEU A 177 3.95 10.33 0.34
C LEU A 177 3.35 11.05 -0.90
N THR A 178 4.09 12.01 -1.47
CA THR A 178 3.67 12.71 -2.70
C THR A 178 3.40 11.74 -3.83
N LEU A 179 4.30 10.79 -4.10
CA LEU A 179 4.14 9.79 -5.16
C LEU A 179 2.91 8.90 -4.92
N VAL A 180 2.72 8.46 -3.68
CA VAL A 180 1.56 7.61 -3.30
C VAL A 180 0.25 8.38 -3.44
N MET A 181 0.20 9.64 -2.97
CA MET A 181 -1.02 10.47 -2.99
C MET A 181 -1.34 11.06 -4.37
N ALA A 182 -0.35 11.13 -5.28
CA ALA A 182 -0.56 11.55 -6.66
C ALA A 182 -1.17 10.46 -7.57
N ARG A 183 -1.46 9.27 -7.07
CA ARG A 183 -2.25 8.26 -7.77
C ARG A 183 -3.75 8.53 -7.60
N HIS A 184 -4.56 8.04 -8.52
CA HIS A 184 -6.02 8.06 -8.44
C HIS A 184 -6.55 6.68 -7.97
N ALA A 185 -6.01 6.17 -6.86
CA ALA A 185 -6.35 4.87 -6.31
C ALA A 185 -7.74 4.85 -5.64
N ALA A 186 -8.37 3.67 -5.61
CA ALA A 186 -9.60 3.45 -4.85
C ALA A 186 -9.34 3.32 -3.35
N LEU A 187 -8.18 2.75 -3.00
CA LEU A 187 -7.78 2.51 -1.62
C LEU A 187 -6.32 2.94 -1.40
N TYR A 188 -6.13 3.87 -0.48
CA TYR A 188 -4.81 4.26 0.00
C TYR A 188 -4.54 3.58 1.34
N LEU A 189 -3.37 2.98 1.46
CA LEU A 189 -2.87 2.33 2.66
C LEU A 189 -1.62 3.09 3.12
N LEU A 190 -1.70 3.78 4.25
CA LEU A 190 -0.62 4.60 4.78
C LEU A 190 -0.13 4.00 6.09
N ASP A 191 1.08 3.42 6.08
CA ASP A 191 1.65 2.72 7.23
C ASP A 191 2.55 3.66 8.04
N GLU A 192 2.07 4.09 9.21
CA GLU A 192 2.73 5.04 10.13
C GLU A 192 3.26 6.32 9.43
N PRO A 193 2.45 7.02 8.59
CA PRO A 193 2.94 8.12 7.75
C PRO A 193 3.43 9.33 8.55
N ILE A 194 3.05 9.46 9.82
CA ILE A 194 3.45 10.53 10.74
C ILE A 194 4.41 10.04 11.84
N GLY A 195 4.80 8.76 11.77
CA GLY A 195 5.70 8.14 12.75
C GLY A 195 7.13 8.68 12.63
N GLY A 196 7.71 9.12 13.76
CA GLY A 196 9.11 9.54 13.79
C GLY A 196 9.46 10.85 13.08
N VAL A 197 8.45 11.65 12.67
CA VAL A 197 8.64 12.98 12.08
C VAL A 197 8.37 14.10 13.09
N ASP A 198 8.96 15.27 12.87
CA ASP A 198 8.72 16.45 13.70
C ASP A 198 7.28 16.98 13.56
N PRO A 199 6.76 17.77 14.53
CA PRO A 199 5.37 18.26 14.50
C PRO A 199 5.01 19.05 13.23
N ALA A 200 5.90 19.90 12.70
CA ALA A 200 5.62 20.67 11.49
C ALA A 200 5.52 19.78 10.25
N ALA A 201 6.31 18.70 10.21
CA ALA A 201 6.22 17.70 9.16
C ALA A 201 4.91 16.89 9.24
N ARG A 202 4.38 16.61 10.45
CA ARG A 202 3.07 15.95 10.63
C ARG A 202 1.94 16.77 10.04
N ASP A 203 1.89 18.06 10.34
CA ASP A 203 0.88 18.97 9.79
C ASP A 203 0.92 19.02 8.26
N TYR A 204 2.12 19.04 7.69
CA TYR A 204 2.30 18.96 6.24
C TYR A 204 1.75 17.62 5.69
N ILE A 205 2.08 16.49 6.30
CA ILE A 205 1.62 15.16 5.87
C ILE A 205 0.10 15.08 5.92
N LEU A 206 -0.52 15.46 7.03
CA LEU A 206 -1.97 15.44 7.20
C LEU A 206 -2.68 16.38 6.21
N SER A 207 -2.17 17.60 6.02
CA SER A 207 -2.71 18.54 5.03
C SER A 207 -2.59 17.99 3.60
N THR A 208 -1.52 17.28 3.29
CA THR A 208 -1.30 16.62 1.99
C THR A 208 -2.31 15.49 1.77
N ILE A 209 -2.53 14.65 2.77
CA ILE A 209 -3.52 13.56 2.73
C ILE A 209 -4.92 14.13 2.49
N ILE A 210 -5.33 15.15 3.25
CA ILE A 210 -6.65 15.78 3.12
C ILE A 210 -6.85 16.43 1.74
N ARG A 211 -5.84 17.17 1.23
CA ARG A 211 -5.93 17.86 -0.07
C ARG A 211 -5.98 16.90 -1.25
N ALA A 212 -5.28 15.78 -1.17
CA ALA A 212 -5.27 14.75 -2.21
C ALA A 212 -6.43 13.77 -2.08
N TYR A 213 -7.15 13.79 -0.94
CA TYR A 213 -8.32 12.93 -0.72
C TYR A 213 -9.43 13.24 -1.71
N ARG A 214 -10.01 12.19 -2.25
CA ARG A 214 -11.17 12.23 -3.15
C ARG A 214 -12.35 11.52 -2.50
N PRO A 215 -13.58 12.07 -2.56
CA PRO A 215 -14.74 11.47 -1.90
C PRO A 215 -15.03 10.01 -2.31
N GLN A 216 -14.54 9.58 -3.47
CA GLN A 216 -14.73 8.19 -3.96
C GLN A 216 -13.62 7.23 -3.47
N SER A 217 -12.52 7.77 -2.98
CA SER A 217 -11.39 6.99 -2.47
C SER A 217 -11.56 6.71 -0.98
N THR A 218 -10.91 5.66 -0.50
CA THR A 218 -10.81 5.35 0.92
C THR A 218 -9.35 5.42 1.35
N ILE A 219 -9.09 5.96 2.52
CA ILE A 219 -7.76 5.98 3.13
C ILE A 219 -7.80 5.14 4.40
N ILE A 220 -6.90 4.18 4.52
CA ILE A 220 -6.60 3.49 5.79
C ILE A 220 -5.22 3.95 6.26
N LEU A 221 -5.20 4.64 7.39
CA LEU A 221 -4.00 5.21 7.97
C LEU A 221 -3.68 4.47 9.27
N SER A 222 -2.56 3.74 9.31
CA SER A 222 -2.10 3.10 10.55
C SER A 222 -1.29 4.07 11.39
N THR A 223 -1.58 4.14 12.68
CA THR A 223 -0.77 4.90 13.63
C THR A 223 -1.02 4.48 15.08
N HIS A 224 -0.05 4.80 15.92
CA HIS A 224 -0.19 4.80 17.38
C HIS A 224 -0.29 6.24 17.96
N LEU A 225 -0.17 7.28 17.11
CA LEU A 225 -0.26 8.70 17.45
C LEU A 225 -1.70 9.21 17.20
N VAL A 226 -2.66 8.71 17.99
CA VAL A 226 -4.08 8.92 17.79
C VAL A 226 -4.46 10.39 17.82
N ARG A 227 -3.92 11.16 18.75
CA ARG A 227 -4.19 12.58 18.94
C ARG A 227 -3.97 13.41 17.68
N ASP A 228 -2.94 13.06 16.92
CA ASP A 228 -2.53 13.85 15.75
C ASP A 228 -3.46 13.64 14.55
N VAL A 229 -4.15 12.49 14.48
CA VAL A 229 -5.00 12.09 13.34
C VAL A 229 -6.51 12.19 13.63
N GLU A 230 -6.94 12.26 14.88
CA GLU A 230 -8.37 12.21 15.28
C GLU A 230 -9.24 13.17 14.49
N SER A 231 -8.74 14.38 14.19
CA SER A 231 -9.49 15.43 13.51
C SER A 231 -9.83 15.13 12.04
N VAL A 232 -9.10 14.21 11.42
CA VAL A 232 -9.23 13.87 10.00
C VAL A 232 -9.92 12.54 9.76
N LEU A 233 -10.17 11.75 10.83
CA LEU A 233 -10.78 10.43 10.72
C LEU A 233 -12.29 10.50 10.69
N ASP A 234 -12.91 9.72 9.81
CA ASP A 234 -14.34 9.39 9.83
C ASP A 234 -14.62 8.22 10.77
N ASP A 235 -13.87 7.14 10.60
CA ASP A 235 -14.01 5.89 11.34
C ASP A 235 -12.66 5.46 11.94
N PHE A 236 -12.69 4.54 12.90
CA PHE A 236 -11.48 3.93 13.43
C PHE A 236 -11.65 2.43 13.67
N ILE A 237 -10.56 1.69 13.57
CA ILE A 237 -10.44 0.27 13.89
C ILE A 237 -9.36 0.14 14.95
N LEU A 238 -9.74 -0.41 16.13
CA LEU A 238 -8.80 -0.75 17.19
C LEU A 238 -8.29 -2.19 16.98
N LEU A 239 -6.97 -2.34 16.90
CA LEU A 239 -6.30 -3.62 16.71
C LEU A 239 -5.43 -3.95 17.93
N ARG A 240 -5.61 -5.14 18.52
CA ARG A 240 -4.84 -5.62 19.66
C ARG A 240 -4.52 -7.10 19.48
N TYR A 241 -3.25 -7.48 19.59
CA TYR A 241 -2.78 -8.87 19.46
C TYR A 241 -3.31 -9.60 18.21
N GLY A 242 -3.38 -8.89 17.09
CA GLY A 242 -3.87 -9.45 15.82
C GLY A 242 -5.38 -9.58 15.69
N GLN A 243 -6.16 -9.11 16.68
CA GLN A 243 -7.62 -9.14 16.69
C GLN A 243 -8.21 -7.73 16.67
N MET A 244 -9.35 -7.58 16.03
CA MET A 244 -10.14 -6.34 16.06
C MET A 244 -10.92 -6.26 17.37
N LEU A 245 -10.68 -5.21 18.16
CA LEU A 245 -11.45 -4.92 19.36
C LEU A 245 -12.73 -4.14 19.04
N LEU A 246 -12.61 -3.14 18.16
CA LEU A 246 -13.71 -2.26 17.81
C LEU A 246 -13.51 -1.68 16.42
N HIS A 247 -14.59 -1.54 15.66
CA HIS A 247 -14.69 -0.72 14.45
C HIS A 247 -15.91 0.19 14.61
N ALA A 248 -15.70 1.50 14.63
CA ALA A 248 -16.76 2.47 14.87
C ALA A 248 -16.45 3.83 14.21
N PRO A 249 -17.45 4.67 13.94
CA PRO A 249 -17.23 6.07 13.58
C PRO A 249 -16.63 6.85 14.76
N VAL A 250 -15.83 7.88 14.47
CA VAL A 250 -15.25 8.74 15.52
C VAL A 250 -16.36 9.43 16.35
N ALA A 251 -17.53 9.70 15.75
CA ALA A 251 -18.72 10.21 16.43
C ALA A 251 -19.12 9.36 17.64
N TYR A 252 -18.97 8.04 17.57
CA TYR A 252 -19.25 7.12 18.69
C TYR A 252 -18.50 7.49 19.98
N VAL A 253 -17.26 7.91 19.86
CA VAL A 253 -16.44 8.30 21.02
C VAL A 253 -16.84 9.70 21.52
N ARG A 254 -17.15 10.63 20.60
CA ARG A 254 -17.61 11.98 20.93
C ARG A 254 -18.95 11.96 21.66
N GLU A 255 -19.86 11.07 21.28
CA GLU A 255 -21.16 10.87 21.97
C GLU A 255 -21.00 10.38 23.44
N LYS A 256 -19.88 9.70 23.73
CA LYS A 256 -19.48 9.32 25.09
C LYS A 256 -18.83 10.45 25.90
N GLY A 257 -18.70 11.65 25.32
CA GLY A 257 -18.12 12.82 25.99
C GLY A 257 -16.60 12.76 26.14
N THR A 258 -15.90 11.95 25.31
CA THR A 258 -14.44 11.79 25.38
C THR A 258 -13.78 11.98 24.00
N THR A 259 -12.45 12.05 23.96
CA THR A 259 -11.66 12.09 22.73
C THR A 259 -11.23 10.69 22.32
N LEU A 260 -10.94 10.49 21.03
CA LEU A 260 -10.44 9.20 20.53
C LEU A 260 -9.09 8.84 21.18
N ASP A 261 -8.22 9.81 21.44
CA ASP A 261 -6.95 9.60 22.15
C ASP A 261 -7.17 9.13 23.60
N ALA A 262 -8.11 9.73 24.33
CA ALA A 262 -8.41 9.32 25.70
C ALA A 262 -9.05 7.92 25.72
N PHE A 263 -9.98 7.64 24.82
CA PHE A 263 -10.60 6.32 24.66
C PHE A 263 -9.56 5.25 24.31
N PHE A 264 -8.66 5.55 23.36
CA PHE A 264 -7.56 4.66 23.00
C PHE A 264 -6.65 4.34 24.20
N ARG A 265 -6.27 5.37 24.97
CA ARG A 265 -5.44 5.16 26.18
C ARG A 265 -6.13 4.32 27.23
N GLU A 266 -7.45 4.45 27.39
CA GLU A 266 -8.22 3.65 28.33
C GLU A 266 -8.26 2.17 27.91
N GLU A 267 -8.56 1.89 26.64
CA GLU A 267 -8.62 0.52 26.08
C GLU A 267 -7.27 -0.21 26.10
N PHE A 268 -6.15 0.53 26.01
CA PHE A 268 -4.80 -0.04 25.97
C PHE A 268 -4.00 0.18 27.26
N ARG A 269 -4.63 0.63 28.35
CA ARG A 269 -4.01 0.64 29.68
C ARG A 269 -3.64 -0.80 30.08
N CYS A 270 -2.36 -0.99 30.44
CA CYS A 270 -1.86 -2.23 31.04
C CYS A 270 -2.06 -2.18 32.56
#